data_6d1bb3aa9355844d862b641460f86c64
#
_entry.id   6d1bb3aa9355844d862b641460f86c64
#
_cell.length_a   1.000
_cell.length_b   1.000
_cell.length_c   1.000
_cell.angle_alpha   90.00
_cell.angle_beta   90.00
_cell.angle_gamma   90.00
#
_symmetry.space_group_name_H-M   'P 1'
#
loop_
_entity.id
_entity.type
_entity.pdbx_description
1 polymer ?
#
loop_
_entity_poly.entity_id
_entity_poly.type
_entity_poly.pdbx_seq_one_letter_code
_entity_poly.pdbx_strand_id
1 'polypeptide(L)'
;DEHVPLLRHQRYYFNISSLEKEGLLGAELRILRKPFTDPLRIPATESKTSLRLYTCATSKQRAMLLQTQPIEDRSIPKWEVFDIWKLFKSFRNAVQLCFELEALDRGRPLDLRSLGLDRSGRQNKEKAFFVVFSRTKKHGLFYNEIKARSGHDNKTVYEYLFTQRRMRRAPLPRPKKPNKNPKTRCNRKQLHVNFKEMGWDDWIIAPLEYEAFHCNGICDFPIRSHLEPTNHAIIQTLMNSMDANLTPPTCCVPTRLSPISILYIDSANNVVYKQYEDMVVESCGCR
;
A
#
# COMPACT_ATOMS: atom_id res chain seq x y z
N ASP A 1 -15.71 43.89 15.43
CA ASP A 1 -14.71 42.85 15.74
C ASP A 1 -15.46 41.59 16.17
N GLU A 2 -15.72 40.68 15.26
CA GLU A 2 -16.26 39.37 15.60
C GLU A 2 -15.18 38.59 16.37
N HIS A 3 -15.39 38.38 17.65
CA HIS A 3 -14.56 37.49 18.46
C HIS A 3 -14.73 36.05 18.01
N VAL A 4 -13.91 35.62 17.06
CA VAL A 4 -13.85 34.21 16.67
C VAL A 4 -13.33 33.38 17.85
N PRO A 5 -14.10 32.44 18.40
CA PRO A 5 -13.70 31.66 19.57
C PRO A 5 -12.43 30.86 19.26
N LEU A 6 -11.53 30.76 20.27
CA LEU A 6 -10.27 30.01 20.16
C LEU A 6 -10.52 28.53 19.86
N LEU A 7 -9.86 27.99 18.83
CA LEU A 7 -9.89 26.56 18.52
C LEU A 7 -8.89 25.80 19.41
N ARG A 8 -9.34 25.44 20.63
CA ARG A 8 -8.48 24.76 21.62
C ARG A 8 -8.31 23.28 21.34
N HIS A 9 -9.34 22.62 20.78
CA HIS A 9 -9.38 21.20 20.54
C HIS A 9 -9.85 20.92 19.11
N GLN A 10 -9.21 19.94 18.44
CA GLN A 10 -9.58 19.49 17.11
C GLN A 10 -9.82 17.98 17.13
N ARG A 11 -11.03 17.53 16.72
CA ARG A 11 -11.38 16.11 16.69
C ARG A 11 -11.21 15.52 15.30
N TYR A 12 -10.73 14.27 15.26
CA TYR A 12 -10.54 13.47 14.07
C TYR A 12 -11.24 12.14 14.23
N TYR A 13 -12.09 11.78 13.25
CA TYR A 13 -12.86 10.53 13.24
C TYR A 13 -12.43 9.67 12.06
N PHE A 14 -12.17 8.39 12.32
CA PHE A 14 -11.77 7.43 11.31
C PHE A 14 -12.63 6.18 11.38
N ASN A 15 -13.21 5.77 10.26
CA ASN A 15 -13.92 4.51 10.16
C ASN A 15 -12.91 3.39 9.89
N ILE A 16 -12.87 2.39 10.77
CA ILE A 16 -11.97 1.22 10.69
C ILE A 16 -12.72 -0.09 10.52
N SER A 17 -14.00 -0.05 10.12
CA SER A 17 -14.84 -1.24 9.95
C SER A 17 -14.31 -2.21 8.90
N SER A 18 -13.73 -1.70 7.81
CA SER A 18 -13.15 -2.48 6.72
C SER A 18 -11.70 -2.91 6.96
N LEU A 19 -11.06 -2.41 8.02
CA LEU A 19 -9.66 -2.68 8.28
C LEU A 19 -9.45 -4.14 8.68
N GLU A 20 -8.58 -4.85 7.95
CA GLU A 20 -8.14 -6.19 8.30
C GLU A 20 -7.27 -6.14 9.56
N LYS A 21 -7.72 -6.79 10.62
CA LYS A 21 -7.09 -6.71 11.95
C LYS A 21 -6.00 -7.76 12.19
N GLU A 22 -5.85 -8.71 11.26
CA GLU A 22 -4.80 -9.72 11.33
C GLU A 22 -3.49 -9.20 10.74
N GLY A 23 -2.38 -9.58 11.35
CA GLY A 23 -1.04 -9.24 10.84
C GLY A 23 -0.62 -7.78 11.01
N LEU A 24 -1.33 -7.00 11.82
CA LEU A 24 -1.00 -5.61 12.11
C LEU A 24 0.31 -5.52 12.92
N LEU A 25 1.19 -4.62 12.49
CA LEU A 25 2.52 -4.39 13.08
C LEU A 25 2.63 -3.02 13.77
N GLY A 26 1.91 -2.02 13.27
CA GLY A 26 1.96 -0.66 13.77
C GLY A 26 0.82 0.20 13.25
N ALA A 27 0.58 1.34 13.89
CA ALA A 27 -0.37 2.34 13.44
C ALA A 27 0.09 3.74 13.84
N GLU A 28 -0.01 4.70 12.91
CA GLU A 28 0.37 6.10 13.09
C GLU A 28 -0.75 7.02 12.64
N LEU A 29 -1.04 8.06 13.42
CA LEU A 29 -1.88 9.20 12.99
C LEU A 29 -0.97 10.29 12.45
N ARG A 30 -1.26 10.80 11.25
CA ARG A 30 -0.52 11.87 10.58
C ARG A 30 -1.41 13.08 10.37
N ILE A 31 -0.96 14.23 10.86
CA ILE A 31 -1.66 15.52 10.80
C ILE A 31 -0.72 16.54 10.15
N LEU A 32 -1.12 17.14 9.03
CA LEU A 32 -0.31 18.15 8.36
C LEU A 32 -0.40 19.47 9.14
N ARG A 33 0.74 20.00 9.54
CA ARG A 33 0.90 21.36 10.03
C ARG A 33 1.36 22.25 8.89
N LYS A 34 0.59 23.28 8.56
CA LYS A 34 0.97 24.29 7.55
C LYS A 34 1.82 25.39 8.17
N PRO A 35 2.74 26.00 7.41
CA PRO A 35 3.44 27.18 7.91
C PRO A 35 2.43 28.31 8.13
N PHE A 36 2.70 29.14 9.10
CA PHE A 36 1.89 30.31 9.36
C PHE A 36 2.19 31.40 8.32
N THR A 37 1.15 32.00 7.74
CA THR A 37 1.28 32.97 6.63
C THR A 37 1.54 34.41 7.12
N ASP A 38 1.48 34.66 8.44
CA ASP A 38 1.66 36.01 8.99
C ASP A 38 3.03 36.14 9.69
N PRO A 39 4.04 36.78 9.03
CA PRO A 39 5.40 36.91 9.57
C PRO A 39 5.48 37.82 10.78
N LEU A 40 4.47 38.67 11.09
CA LEU A 40 4.47 39.62 12.19
C LEU A 40 4.06 39.01 13.53
N ARG A 41 3.57 37.77 13.55
CA ARG A 41 3.14 37.09 14.79
C ARG A 41 4.03 35.93 15.23
N ILE A 42 5.22 35.80 14.69
CA ILE A 42 6.18 34.80 15.18
C ILE A 42 6.77 35.33 16.49
N PRO A 43 6.46 34.76 17.66
CA PRO A 43 7.19 35.08 18.86
C PRO A 43 8.62 34.65 18.69
N ALA A 44 9.55 35.60 18.68
CA ALA A 44 10.99 35.38 18.45
C ALA A 44 11.71 34.70 19.66
N THR A 45 11.01 33.92 20.45
CA THR A 45 11.58 33.26 21.62
C THR A 45 11.25 31.77 21.57
N GLU A 46 12.22 30.92 21.91
CA GLU A 46 12.13 29.48 22.15
C GLU A 46 10.88 29.10 22.96
N SER A 47 9.71 29.08 22.29
CA SER A 47 8.48 28.69 22.93
C SER A 47 8.45 27.18 23.04
N LYS A 48 8.41 26.63 24.24
CA LYS A 48 8.20 25.20 24.53
C LYS A 48 6.76 24.80 24.20
N THR A 49 6.39 24.92 22.92
CA THR A 49 5.07 24.49 22.46
C THR A 49 5.05 22.98 22.28
N SER A 50 4.03 22.34 22.80
CA SER A 50 3.82 20.91 22.67
C SER A 50 2.43 20.60 22.13
N LEU A 51 2.35 19.57 21.29
CA LEU A 51 1.11 18.94 20.85
C LEU A 51 0.80 17.76 21.75
N ARG A 52 -0.46 17.63 22.14
CA ARG A 52 -0.98 16.48 22.88
C ARG A 52 -2.12 15.83 22.13
N LEU A 53 -2.01 14.53 21.95
CA LEU A 53 -3.04 13.72 21.34
C LEU A 53 -3.75 12.87 22.40
N TYR A 54 -5.07 12.93 22.41
CA TYR A 54 -5.94 12.17 23.30
C TYR A 54 -6.91 11.27 22.53
N THR A 55 -7.45 10.27 23.22
CA THR A 55 -8.70 9.65 22.78
C THR A 55 -9.86 10.61 23.07
N CYS A 56 -10.92 10.58 22.26
CA CYS A 56 -12.11 11.36 22.59
C CYS A 56 -12.78 10.80 23.86
N ALA A 57 -13.26 11.71 24.71
CA ALA A 57 -14.14 11.34 25.83
C ALA A 57 -15.48 10.79 25.28
N THR A 58 -15.99 9.74 25.92
CA THR A 58 -17.32 9.18 25.68
C THR A 58 -18.11 9.16 27.00
N SER A 59 -19.40 8.86 26.94
CA SER A 59 -20.24 8.71 28.16
C SER A 59 -19.71 7.65 29.14
N LYS A 60 -18.92 6.69 28.65
CA LYS A 60 -18.40 5.53 29.42
C LYS A 60 -16.89 5.64 29.72
N GLN A 61 -16.14 6.50 29.01
CA GLN A 61 -14.69 6.56 29.11
C GLN A 61 -14.17 8.01 29.04
N ARG A 62 -13.29 8.38 29.98
CA ARG A 62 -12.60 9.66 29.96
C ARG A 62 -11.56 9.72 28.83
N ALA A 63 -11.27 10.94 28.35
CA ALA A 63 -10.17 11.16 27.42
C ALA A 63 -8.84 10.66 28.02
N MET A 64 -8.07 9.91 27.27
CA MET A 64 -6.78 9.37 27.67
C MET A 64 -5.69 10.02 26.82
N LEU A 65 -4.66 10.55 27.46
CA LEU A 65 -3.49 11.07 26.76
C LEU A 65 -2.72 9.91 26.12
N LEU A 66 -2.51 10.00 24.81
CA LEU A 66 -1.77 9.01 24.02
C LEU A 66 -0.31 9.39 23.86
N GLN A 67 -0.07 10.62 23.44
CA GLN A 67 1.27 11.12 23.14
C GLN A 67 1.37 12.63 23.34
N THR A 68 2.55 13.08 23.79
CA THR A 68 2.96 14.48 23.78
C THR A 68 4.22 14.61 22.96
N GLN A 69 4.26 15.57 22.03
CA GLN A 69 5.45 15.87 21.25
C GLN A 69 5.72 17.38 21.16
N PRO A 70 6.98 17.81 21.18
CA PRO A 70 7.33 19.22 20.99
C PRO A 70 7.14 19.63 19.53
N ILE A 71 6.82 20.89 19.29
CA ILE A 71 6.89 21.51 17.96
C ILE A 71 8.28 22.12 17.82
N GLU A 72 9.08 21.62 16.90
CA GLU A 72 10.44 22.12 16.67
C GLU A 72 10.42 23.36 15.79
N ASP A 73 10.21 23.22 14.49
CA ASP A 73 10.22 24.33 13.53
C ASP A 73 8.81 24.67 13.05
N ARG A 74 8.40 25.94 13.15
CA ARG A 74 7.07 26.41 12.74
C ARG A 74 7.04 26.98 11.34
N SER A 75 8.20 27.22 10.74
CA SER A 75 8.33 27.88 9.43
C SER A 75 8.05 26.96 8.26
N ILE A 76 8.18 25.65 8.44
CA ILE A 76 8.09 24.65 7.39
C ILE A 76 6.82 23.81 7.54
N PRO A 77 6.10 23.49 6.42
CA PRO A 77 5.01 22.53 6.49
C PRO A 77 5.57 21.16 6.89
N LYS A 78 4.98 20.53 7.91
CA LYS A 78 5.44 19.23 8.42
C LYS A 78 4.26 18.34 8.76
N TRP A 79 4.39 17.06 8.45
CA TRP A 79 3.48 16.04 8.95
C TRP A 79 3.87 15.69 10.38
N GLU A 80 3.01 16.06 11.32
CA GLU A 80 3.13 15.64 12.71
C GLU A 80 2.66 14.19 12.82
N VAL A 81 3.53 13.29 13.33
CA VAL A 81 3.29 11.85 13.38
C VAL A 81 3.11 11.40 14.82
N PHE A 82 1.99 10.74 15.11
CA PHE A 82 1.67 10.22 16.43
C PHE A 82 1.57 8.69 16.37
N ASP A 83 2.33 7.98 17.21
CA ASP A 83 2.19 6.53 17.38
C ASP A 83 0.92 6.21 18.16
N ILE A 84 -0.03 5.57 17.48
CA ILE A 84 -1.31 5.14 18.05
C ILE A 84 -1.40 3.63 18.22
N TRP A 85 -0.29 2.91 18.04
CA TRP A 85 -0.28 1.45 18.06
C TRP A 85 -0.78 0.82 19.36
N LYS A 86 -0.39 1.39 20.51
CA LYS A 86 -0.83 0.89 21.82
C LYS A 86 -2.34 0.93 21.97
N LEU A 87 -2.95 2.02 21.51
CA LEU A 87 -4.40 2.19 21.49
C LEU A 87 -5.04 1.21 20.51
N PHE A 88 -4.48 1.09 19.32
CA PHE A 88 -5.00 0.27 18.25
C PHE A 88 -5.10 -1.20 18.64
N LYS A 89 -4.15 -1.71 19.43
CA LYS A 89 -4.21 -3.05 20.02
C LYS A 89 -5.42 -3.29 20.93
N SER A 90 -5.82 -2.28 21.69
CA SER A 90 -6.93 -2.37 22.65
C SER A 90 -8.31 -2.30 21.99
N PHE A 91 -8.41 -1.65 20.83
CA PHE A 91 -9.67 -1.38 20.11
C PHE A 91 -9.97 -2.37 18.98
N ARG A 92 -9.64 -3.67 19.17
CA ARG A 92 -9.86 -4.70 18.14
C ARG A 92 -11.29 -4.78 17.60
N ASN A 93 -12.29 -4.39 18.39
CA ASN A 93 -13.71 -4.43 18.01
C ASN A 93 -14.33 -3.07 17.69
N ALA A 94 -13.54 -1.99 17.70
CA ALA A 94 -14.06 -0.67 17.35
C ALA A 94 -14.37 -0.60 15.85
N VAL A 95 -15.46 0.07 15.52
CA VAL A 95 -15.86 0.42 14.15
C VAL A 95 -15.30 1.79 13.77
N GLN A 96 -15.13 2.65 14.78
CA GLN A 96 -14.67 4.03 14.61
C GLN A 96 -13.64 4.38 15.67
N LEU A 97 -12.58 5.08 15.27
CA LEU A 97 -11.62 5.72 16.16
C LEU A 97 -11.86 7.23 16.20
N CYS A 98 -11.72 7.80 17.39
CA CYS A 98 -11.79 9.25 17.59
C CYS A 98 -10.56 9.73 18.37
N PHE A 99 -9.90 10.76 17.82
CA PHE A 99 -8.75 11.43 18.43
C PHE A 99 -9.05 12.90 18.63
N GLU A 100 -8.50 13.48 19.70
CA GLU A 100 -8.60 14.89 20.02
C GLU A 100 -7.21 15.46 20.18
N LEU A 101 -6.88 16.50 19.38
CA LEU A 101 -5.61 17.20 19.39
C LEU A 101 -5.76 18.52 20.13
N GLU A 102 -4.80 18.84 21.02
CA GLU A 102 -4.62 20.14 21.63
C GLU A 102 -3.17 20.61 21.51
N ALA A 103 -2.97 21.92 21.61
CA ALA A 103 -1.65 22.53 21.66
C ALA A 103 -1.49 23.35 22.93
N LEU A 104 -0.32 23.26 23.55
CA LEU A 104 0.02 24.02 24.77
C LEU A 104 1.32 24.77 24.56
N ASP A 105 1.37 26.02 25.04
CA ASP A 105 2.60 26.78 25.22
C ASP A 105 2.81 27.08 26.71
N ARG A 106 3.90 26.54 27.26
CA ARG A 106 4.19 26.66 28.71
C ARG A 106 2.99 26.28 29.60
N GLY A 107 2.23 25.26 29.17
CA GLY A 107 1.05 24.78 29.88
C GLY A 107 -0.24 25.55 29.63
N ARG A 108 -0.24 26.60 28.80
CA ARG A 108 -1.44 27.35 28.42
C ARG A 108 -1.98 26.88 27.07
N PRO A 109 -3.31 26.67 26.92
CA PRO A 109 -3.89 26.28 25.65
C PRO A 109 -3.64 27.32 24.55
N LEU A 110 -3.20 26.86 23.36
CA LEU A 110 -3.03 27.65 22.15
C LEU A 110 -4.17 27.43 21.18
N ASP A 111 -4.41 28.42 20.32
CA ASP A 111 -5.30 28.27 19.17
C ASP A 111 -4.59 27.40 18.10
N LEU A 112 -5.20 26.28 17.73
CA LEU A 112 -4.66 25.36 16.70
C LEU A 112 -4.57 26.02 15.32
N ARG A 113 -5.36 27.07 15.05
CA ARG A 113 -5.25 27.87 13.82
C ARG A 113 -3.91 28.59 13.74
N SER A 114 -3.44 29.14 14.87
CA SER A 114 -2.15 29.84 14.93
C SER A 114 -0.96 28.93 14.67
N LEU A 115 -1.16 27.61 14.71
CA LEU A 115 -0.16 26.60 14.41
C LEU A 115 -0.36 25.95 13.02
N GLY A 116 -1.35 26.42 12.24
CA GLY A 116 -1.68 25.82 10.96
C GLY A 116 -2.20 24.38 11.06
N LEU A 117 -2.89 24.05 12.17
CA LEU A 117 -3.43 22.70 12.43
C LEU A 117 -4.95 22.63 12.27
N ASP A 118 -5.61 23.72 11.87
CA ASP A 118 -7.05 23.73 11.60
C ASP A 118 -7.43 22.85 10.38
N ARG A 119 -8.71 22.47 10.32
CA ARG A 119 -9.25 21.62 9.24
C ARG A 119 -9.87 22.42 8.10
N SER A 120 -10.13 23.72 8.30
CA SER A 120 -10.84 24.56 7.34
C SER A 120 -10.05 24.74 6.06
N GLY A 121 -10.72 24.64 4.91
CA GLY A 121 -10.10 24.92 3.61
C GLY A 121 -9.02 23.91 3.15
N ARG A 122 -8.91 22.74 3.78
CA ARG A 122 -7.90 21.75 3.39
C ARG A 122 -8.33 20.94 2.18
N GLN A 123 -7.41 20.78 1.23
CA GLN A 123 -7.55 19.84 0.12
C GLN A 123 -7.52 18.38 0.63
N ASN A 124 -8.03 17.43 -0.16
CA ASN A 124 -8.04 16.01 0.23
C ASN A 124 -6.66 15.46 0.61
N LYS A 125 -5.61 15.84 -0.14
CA LYS A 125 -4.20 15.47 0.13
C LYS A 125 -3.60 16.08 1.40
N GLU A 126 -4.28 17.05 2.02
CA GLU A 126 -3.83 17.75 3.23
C GLU A 126 -4.60 17.33 4.48
N LYS A 127 -5.63 16.49 4.31
CA LYS A 127 -6.42 15.99 5.43
C LYS A 127 -5.60 15.05 6.30
N ALA A 128 -5.91 15.04 7.59
CA ALA A 128 -5.32 14.07 8.50
C ALA A 128 -5.73 12.66 8.10
N PHE A 129 -4.80 11.72 8.22
CA PHE A 129 -5.02 10.31 7.96
C PHE A 129 -4.24 9.45 8.95
N PHE A 130 -4.63 8.20 9.10
CA PHE A 130 -3.80 7.24 9.82
C PHE A 130 -3.24 6.19 8.86
N VAL A 131 -2.03 5.75 9.16
CA VAL A 131 -1.33 4.70 8.42
C VAL A 131 -1.29 3.47 9.29
N VAL A 132 -1.64 2.34 8.71
CA VAL A 132 -1.54 1.04 9.37
C VAL A 132 -0.46 0.22 8.67
N PHE A 133 0.46 -0.30 9.45
CA PHE A 133 1.49 -1.21 8.99
C PHE A 133 1.02 -2.64 9.24
N SER A 134 0.96 -3.44 8.18
CA SER A 134 0.55 -4.83 8.30
C SER A 134 1.43 -5.76 7.47
N ARG A 135 1.49 -7.03 7.89
CA ARG A 135 2.11 -8.11 7.13
C ARG A 135 1.10 -9.25 7.00
N THR A 136 0.89 -9.68 5.78
CA THR A 136 0.03 -10.83 5.53
C THR A 136 0.85 -12.01 5.03
N LYS A 137 0.47 -13.22 5.50
CA LYS A 137 0.98 -14.49 4.99
C LYS A 137 -0.04 -15.18 4.09
N LYS A 138 -1.23 -14.60 3.93
CA LYS A 138 -2.33 -15.23 3.15
C LYS A 138 -2.17 -14.90 1.67
N HIS A 139 -2.15 -15.92 0.82
CA HIS A 139 -2.27 -15.76 -0.62
C HIS A 139 -3.65 -15.18 -0.99
N GLY A 140 -3.73 -14.36 -2.00
CA GLY A 140 -4.99 -13.89 -2.58
C GLY A 140 -5.59 -12.61 -1.99
N LEU A 141 -4.95 -11.94 -1.02
CA LEU A 141 -5.49 -10.72 -0.42
C LEU A 141 -5.45 -9.53 -1.37
N PHE A 142 -4.43 -9.42 -2.21
CA PHE A 142 -4.38 -8.39 -3.25
C PHE A 142 -5.53 -8.54 -4.26
N TYR A 143 -5.85 -9.78 -4.61
CA TYR A 143 -7.02 -10.08 -5.43
C TYR A 143 -8.34 -9.65 -4.79
N ASN A 144 -8.49 -9.83 -3.47
CA ASN A 144 -9.68 -9.40 -2.74
C ASN A 144 -9.83 -7.87 -2.69
N GLU A 145 -8.72 -7.13 -2.58
CA GLU A 145 -8.73 -5.67 -2.66
C GLU A 145 -9.15 -5.19 -4.05
N ILE A 146 -8.59 -5.79 -5.11
CA ILE A 146 -8.97 -5.52 -6.49
C ILE A 146 -10.46 -5.81 -6.68
N LYS A 147 -10.94 -6.95 -6.18
CA LYS A 147 -12.35 -7.33 -6.27
C LYS A 147 -13.26 -6.34 -5.55
N ALA A 148 -12.89 -5.93 -4.33
CA ALA A 148 -13.66 -4.95 -3.54
C ALA A 148 -13.76 -3.59 -4.25
N ARG A 149 -12.69 -3.18 -4.96
CA ARG A 149 -12.65 -1.91 -5.68
C ARG A 149 -13.35 -1.94 -7.03
N SER A 150 -13.28 -3.05 -7.76
CA SER A 150 -13.90 -3.18 -9.07
C SER A 150 -15.44 -3.25 -9.03
N GLY A 151 -16.02 -3.49 -7.84
CA GLY A 151 -17.48 -3.64 -7.67
C GLY A 151 -18.08 -4.82 -8.46
N HIS A 152 -17.27 -5.68 -9.05
CA HIS A 152 -17.67 -6.73 -9.97
C HIS A 152 -17.41 -8.13 -9.41
N ASP A 153 -18.20 -9.08 -9.88
CA ASP A 153 -17.99 -10.50 -9.59
C ASP A 153 -16.72 -11.05 -10.27
N ASN A 154 -16.33 -12.27 -9.91
CA ASN A 154 -15.10 -12.92 -10.40
C ASN A 154 -14.98 -12.94 -11.93
N LYS A 155 -16.10 -13.00 -12.65
CA LYS A 155 -16.12 -13.09 -14.11
C LYS A 155 -15.71 -11.77 -14.76
N THR A 156 -16.19 -10.66 -14.23
CA THR A 156 -15.93 -9.32 -14.77
C THR A 156 -14.51 -8.85 -14.52
N VAL A 157 -13.90 -9.20 -13.37
CA VAL A 157 -12.47 -8.91 -13.09
C VAL A 157 -11.58 -9.65 -14.07
N TYR A 158 -11.88 -10.93 -14.36
CA TYR A 158 -11.17 -11.70 -15.38
C TYR A 158 -11.34 -11.10 -16.78
N GLU A 159 -12.55 -10.74 -17.16
CA GLU A 159 -12.83 -10.11 -18.46
C GLU A 159 -12.16 -8.75 -18.60
N TYR A 160 -12.13 -7.92 -17.56
CA TYR A 160 -11.44 -6.63 -17.54
C TYR A 160 -9.94 -6.79 -17.76
N LEU A 161 -9.30 -7.70 -17.05
CA LEU A 161 -7.86 -7.98 -17.20
C LEU A 161 -7.53 -8.59 -18.57
N PHE A 162 -8.44 -9.37 -19.17
CA PHE A 162 -8.25 -9.97 -20.49
C PHE A 162 -8.67 -9.08 -21.65
N THR A 163 -9.66 -8.19 -21.49
CA THR A 163 -10.10 -7.27 -22.56
C THR A 163 -9.08 -6.18 -22.79
N GLN A 164 -8.41 -5.67 -21.77
CA GLN A 164 -7.30 -4.74 -21.95
C GLN A 164 -6.14 -5.34 -22.77
N ARG A 165 -5.89 -6.65 -22.67
CA ARG A 165 -4.93 -7.34 -23.54
C ARG A 165 -5.42 -7.45 -24.99
N ARG A 166 -6.72 -7.48 -25.26
CA ARG A 166 -7.27 -7.54 -26.63
C ARG A 166 -7.27 -6.19 -27.34
N MET A 167 -7.51 -5.08 -26.65
CA MET A 167 -7.54 -3.74 -27.27
C MET A 167 -6.17 -3.25 -27.74
N ARG A 168 -5.05 -3.79 -27.23
CA ARG A 168 -3.69 -3.44 -27.69
C ARG A 168 -3.22 -4.23 -28.92
N ARG A 169 -4.04 -5.11 -29.50
CA ARG A 169 -3.73 -5.77 -30.78
C ARG A 169 -4.23 -4.89 -31.92
N ALA A 170 -3.51 -3.79 -32.22
CA ALA A 170 -3.58 -3.16 -33.52
C ALA A 170 -3.24 -4.21 -34.60
N PRO A 171 -3.89 -4.21 -35.81
CA PRO A 171 -3.58 -5.15 -36.85
C PRO A 171 -2.11 -5.00 -37.25
N LEU A 172 -1.33 -6.03 -36.92
CA LEU A 172 0.08 -6.13 -37.34
C LEU A 172 0.19 -6.20 -38.84
N PRO A 173 1.13 -5.49 -39.45
CA PRO A 173 1.48 -5.69 -40.87
C PRO A 173 1.87 -7.18 -41.09
N ARG A 174 1.49 -7.71 -42.27
CA ARG A 174 1.71 -9.10 -42.64
C ARG A 174 3.08 -9.63 -42.24
N PRO A 175 3.15 -10.82 -41.62
CA PRO A 175 4.40 -11.38 -41.11
C PRO A 175 5.36 -11.67 -42.26
N LYS A 176 6.51 -11.00 -42.22
CA LYS A 176 7.71 -11.56 -42.86
C LYS A 176 7.98 -12.91 -42.23
N LYS A 177 8.35 -13.93 -43.06
CA LYS A 177 8.61 -15.34 -42.68
C LYS A 177 9.26 -15.43 -41.28
N PRO A 178 8.78 -16.31 -40.39
CA PRO A 178 9.34 -16.41 -39.05
C PRO A 178 10.81 -16.79 -39.15
N ASN A 179 11.70 -15.84 -38.86
CA ASN A 179 13.04 -16.18 -38.46
C ASN A 179 12.88 -17.11 -37.26
N LYS A 180 13.40 -18.36 -37.36
CA LYS A 180 13.41 -19.30 -36.23
C LYS A 180 14.19 -18.68 -35.11
N ASN A 181 13.52 -17.88 -34.28
CA ASN A 181 14.13 -17.42 -33.03
C ASN A 181 14.62 -18.65 -32.27
N PRO A 182 15.89 -18.74 -31.91
CA PRO A 182 16.38 -19.88 -31.15
C PRO A 182 15.51 -19.99 -29.90
N LYS A 183 14.85 -21.17 -29.77
CA LYS A 183 14.03 -21.47 -28.62
C LYS A 183 14.86 -21.21 -27.36
N THR A 184 14.54 -20.13 -26.63
CA THR A 184 15.31 -19.78 -25.44
C THR A 184 14.96 -20.75 -24.31
N ARG A 185 15.98 -21.19 -23.57
CA ARG A 185 15.79 -22.05 -22.39
C ARG A 185 15.07 -21.32 -21.28
N CYS A 186 14.45 -22.08 -20.39
CA CYS A 186 13.78 -21.56 -19.20
C CYS A 186 14.65 -20.57 -18.44
N ASN A 187 14.18 -19.34 -18.31
CA ASN A 187 14.90 -18.26 -17.63
C ASN A 187 13.91 -17.17 -17.21
N ARG A 188 14.35 -16.35 -16.25
CA ARG A 188 13.66 -15.14 -15.82
C ARG A 188 13.75 -14.07 -16.91
N LYS A 189 12.60 -13.50 -17.28
CA LYS A 189 12.43 -12.42 -18.24
C LYS A 189 11.84 -11.21 -17.57
N GLN A 190 12.10 -10.02 -18.09
CA GLN A 190 11.52 -8.78 -17.62
C GLN A 190 10.01 -8.77 -17.80
N LEU A 191 9.31 -8.32 -16.77
CA LEU A 191 7.89 -8.00 -16.78
C LEU A 191 7.69 -6.76 -15.92
N HIS A 192 7.58 -5.63 -16.56
CA HIS A 192 7.29 -4.36 -15.90
C HIS A 192 5.79 -4.25 -15.65
N VAL A 193 5.42 -3.98 -14.41
CA VAL A 193 4.03 -3.73 -13.98
C VAL A 193 3.91 -2.26 -13.62
N ASN A 194 2.98 -1.57 -14.30
CA ASN A 194 2.69 -0.17 -14.05
C ASN A 194 1.21 -0.05 -13.64
N PHE A 195 0.96 0.33 -12.40
CA PHE A 195 -0.38 0.44 -11.84
C PHE A 195 -1.17 1.60 -12.45
N LYS A 196 -0.49 2.66 -12.91
CA LYS A 196 -1.13 3.76 -13.62
C LYS A 196 -1.68 3.33 -14.99
N GLU A 197 -0.95 2.47 -15.71
CA GLU A 197 -1.45 1.91 -16.97
C GLU A 197 -2.66 0.98 -16.79
N MET A 198 -2.84 0.46 -15.56
CA MET A 198 -3.99 -0.36 -15.18
C MET A 198 -5.16 0.49 -14.69
N GLY A 199 -4.99 1.81 -14.53
CA GLY A 199 -5.99 2.72 -13.96
C GLY A 199 -6.19 2.54 -12.46
N TRP A 200 -5.13 2.14 -11.73
CA TRP A 200 -5.18 1.91 -10.28
C TRP A 200 -4.44 2.99 -9.47
N ASP A 201 -3.97 4.03 -10.14
CA ASP A 201 -3.27 5.15 -9.53
C ASP A 201 -4.18 6.09 -8.72
N ASP A 202 -5.49 5.90 -8.79
CA ASP A 202 -6.46 6.59 -7.95
C ASP A 202 -6.51 6.06 -6.51
N TRP A 203 -6.11 4.79 -6.29
CA TRP A 203 -6.10 4.16 -4.97
C TRP A 203 -4.75 3.54 -4.56
N ILE A 204 -3.84 3.22 -5.49
CA ILE A 204 -2.46 2.85 -5.17
C ILE A 204 -1.60 4.10 -5.11
N ILE A 205 -1.02 4.36 -3.94
CA ILE A 205 -0.17 5.53 -3.71
C ILE A 205 1.28 5.23 -4.09
N ALA A 206 1.81 4.06 -3.67
CA ALA A 206 3.19 3.65 -3.94
C ALA A 206 3.41 2.13 -3.72
N PRO A 207 4.32 1.52 -4.50
CA PRO A 207 4.93 2.05 -5.71
C PRO A 207 3.92 2.13 -6.85
N LEU A 208 4.11 3.04 -7.80
CA LEU A 208 3.26 3.11 -9.00
C LEU A 208 3.67 2.09 -10.06
N GLU A 209 4.89 1.57 -9.95
CA GLU A 209 5.44 0.58 -10.87
C GLU A 209 6.48 -0.31 -10.17
N TYR A 210 6.66 -1.53 -10.66
CA TYR A 210 7.69 -2.45 -10.17
C TYR A 210 8.02 -3.52 -11.22
N GLU A 211 9.21 -4.13 -11.09
CA GLU A 211 9.65 -5.25 -11.92
C GLU A 211 9.16 -6.58 -11.30
N ALA A 212 8.08 -7.14 -11.86
CA ALA A 212 7.53 -8.42 -11.42
C ALA A 212 8.32 -9.62 -11.92
N PHE A 213 8.96 -9.48 -13.09
CA PHE A 213 9.52 -10.55 -13.90
C PHE A 213 8.51 -11.66 -14.23
N HIS A 214 8.91 -12.58 -15.09
CA HIS A 214 8.16 -13.80 -15.41
C HIS A 214 9.10 -14.89 -15.91
N CYS A 215 8.67 -16.14 -15.80
CA CYS A 215 9.41 -17.28 -16.32
C CYS A 215 8.95 -17.61 -17.75
N ASN A 216 9.91 -17.76 -18.65
CA ASN A 216 9.64 -18.13 -20.04
C ASN A 216 10.81 -18.92 -20.60
N GLY A 217 10.49 -19.88 -21.48
CA GLY A 217 11.47 -20.71 -22.17
C GLY A 217 11.12 -22.18 -22.08
N ILE A 218 11.99 -23.00 -22.68
CA ILE A 218 11.80 -24.44 -22.79
C ILE A 218 12.61 -25.17 -21.73
N CYS A 219 12.05 -26.28 -21.27
CA CYS A 219 12.65 -27.25 -20.38
C CYS A 219 13.08 -28.48 -21.15
N ASP A 220 14.17 -28.35 -21.91
CA ASP A 220 14.69 -29.47 -22.72
C ASP A 220 15.53 -30.45 -21.88
N PHE A 221 15.54 -31.72 -22.26
CA PHE A 221 16.44 -32.72 -21.66
C PHE A 221 17.87 -32.56 -22.23
N PRO A 222 18.92 -32.66 -21.38
CA PRO A 222 18.90 -32.75 -19.92
C PRO A 222 18.59 -31.38 -19.25
N ILE A 223 17.73 -31.39 -18.22
CA ILE A 223 17.45 -30.19 -17.44
C ILE A 223 18.70 -29.84 -16.63
N ARG A 224 19.08 -28.56 -16.64
CA ARG A 224 20.23 -28.09 -15.87
C ARG A 224 19.92 -28.02 -14.37
N SER A 225 20.91 -28.33 -13.53
CA SER A 225 20.76 -28.38 -12.08
C SER A 225 20.29 -27.05 -11.46
N HIS A 226 20.72 -25.89 -12.02
CA HIS A 226 20.32 -24.59 -11.52
C HIS A 226 18.82 -24.25 -11.72
N LEU A 227 18.10 -25.03 -12.54
CA LEU A 227 16.66 -24.94 -12.71
C LEU A 227 15.89 -25.74 -11.64
N GLU A 228 16.60 -26.31 -10.66
CA GLU A 228 16.06 -27.03 -9.52
C GLU A 228 14.90 -28.00 -9.89
N PRO A 229 15.09 -28.91 -10.86
CA PRO A 229 14.03 -29.77 -11.32
C PRO A 229 13.61 -30.76 -10.23
N THR A 230 12.33 -31.07 -10.18
CA THR A 230 11.86 -32.22 -9.40
C THR A 230 12.20 -33.52 -10.12
N ASN A 231 12.29 -34.64 -9.37
CA ASN A 231 12.46 -35.96 -10.00
C ASN A 231 11.35 -36.26 -11.02
N HIS A 232 10.12 -35.84 -10.76
CA HIS A 232 9.02 -35.93 -11.70
C HIS A 232 9.30 -35.16 -13.00
N ALA A 233 9.74 -33.90 -12.90
CA ALA A 233 10.08 -33.09 -14.07
C ALA A 233 11.22 -33.69 -14.92
N ILE A 234 12.21 -34.30 -14.28
CA ILE A 234 13.29 -34.99 -14.97
C ILE A 234 12.77 -36.16 -15.79
N ILE A 235 11.95 -37.03 -15.19
CA ILE A 235 11.36 -38.20 -15.88
C ILE A 235 10.41 -37.75 -16.97
N GLN A 236 9.52 -36.78 -16.69
CA GLN A 236 8.59 -36.24 -17.67
C GLN A 236 9.31 -35.64 -18.90
N THR A 237 10.38 -34.88 -18.68
CA THR A 237 11.18 -34.30 -19.78
C THR A 237 11.90 -35.36 -20.56
N LEU A 238 12.42 -36.41 -19.92
CA LEU A 238 13.03 -37.54 -20.57
C LEU A 238 12.01 -38.27 -21.48
N MET A 239 10.82 -38.58 -20.97
CA MET A 239 9.75 -39.22 -21.72
C MET A 239 9.30 -38.36 -22.90
N ASN A 240 9.11 -37.04 -22.69
CA ASN A 240 8.77 -36.10 -23.75
C ASN A 240 9.86 -36.03 -24.83
N SER A 241 11.15 -36.18 -24.46
CA SER A 241 12.25 -36.21 -25.43
C SER A 241 12.27 -37.48 -26.28
N MET A 242 11.72 -38.59 -25.77
CA MET A 242 11.58 -39.87 -26.50
C MET A 242 10.35 -39.85 -27.41
N ASP A 243 9.20 -39.41 -26.90
CA ASP A 243 7.96 -39.25 -27.68
C ASP A 243 7.14 -38.07 -27.16
N ALA A 244 7.14 -36.98 -27.90
CA ALA A 244 6.42 -35.77 -27.56
C ALA A 244 4.88 -35.91 -27.65
N ASN A 245 4.35 -36.97 -28.27
CA ASN A 245 2.90 -37.22 -28.36
C ASN A 245 2.37 -37.93 -27.11
N LEU A 246 3.24 -38.70 -26.42
CA LEU A 246 2.84 -39.46 -25.24
C LEU A 246 2.92 -38.63 -23.95
N THR A 247 3.84 -37.67 -23.88
CA THR A 247 4.09 -36.95 -22.63
C THR A 247 4.22 -35.46 -22.91
N PRO A 248 3.44 -34.57 -22.22
CA PRO A 248 3.56 -33.15 -22.39
C PRO A 248 4.92 -32.64 -21.83
N PRO A 249 5.46 -31.53 -22.38
CA PRO A 249 6.69 -30.96 -21.90
C PRO A 249 6.49 -30.38 -20.48
N THR A 250 7.55 -30.36 -19.66
CA THR A 250 7.57 -29.65 -18.39
C THR A 250 7.50 -28.13 -18.61
N CYS A 251 6.95 -27.43 -17.62
CA CYS A 251 6.73 -26.00 -17.68
C CYS A 251 7.87 -25.21 -16.98
N CYS A 252 8.22 -24.08 -17.57
CA CYS A 252 9.08 -23.08 -16.95
C CYS A 252 8.24 -22.20 -16.01
N VAL A 253 8.43 -22.35 -14.71
CA VAL A 253 7.61 -21.71 -13.67
C VAL A 253 8.47 -21.03 -12.61
N PRO A 254 7.94 -20.03 -11.87
CA PRO A 254 8.63 -19.47 -10.71
C PRO A 254 8.89 -20.52 -9.64
N THR A 255 10.11 -20.55 -9.12
CA THR A 255 10.51 -21.43 -7.99
C THR A 255 10.74 -20.67 -6.72
N ARG A 256 11.17 -19.41 -6.81
CA ARG A 256 11.27 -18.49 -5.69
C ARG A 256 10.64 -17.16 -6.07
N LEU A 257 9.90 -16.61 -5.14
CA LEU A 257 9.22 -15.32 -5.25
C LEU A 257 9.57 -14.47 -4.03
N SER A 258 9.57 -13.15 -4.20
CA SER A 258 9.76 -12.19 -3.12
C SER A 258 8.56 -11.25 -2.98
N PRO A 259 8.33 -10.70 -1.78
CA PRO A 259 7.25 -9.78 -1.54
C PRO A 259 7.56 -8.37 -2.02
N ILE A 260 6.51 -7.57 -2.19
CA ILE A 260 6.59 -6.11 -2.25
C ILE A 260 5.65 -5.48 -1.21
N SER A 261 5.99 -4.27 -0.79
CA SER A 261 5.12 -3.48 0.06
C SER A 261 4.38 -2.44 -0.76
N ILE A 262 3.07 -2.36 -0.57
CA ILE A 262 2.20 -1.43 -1.28
C ILE A 262 1.53 -0.50 -0.28
N LEU A 263 1.57 0.79 -0.56
CA LEU A 263 0.81 1.83 0.13
C LEU A 263 -0.42 2.16 -0.70
N TYR A 264 -1.60 1.99 -0.15
CA TYR A 264 -2.85 2.19 -0.88
C TYR A 264 -3.97 2.74 0.01
N ILE A 265 -5.06 3.21 -0.62
CA ILE A 265 -6.27 3.67 0.05
C ILE A 265 -7.29 2.53 -0.02
N ASP A 266 -7.80 2.07 1.14
CA ASP A 266 -8.83 1.02 1.20
C ASP A 266 -10.25 1.56 0.83
N SER A 267 -11.24 0.68 0.79
CA SER A 267 -12.64 1.05 0.47
C SER A 267 -13.29 1.99 1.49
N ALA A 268 -12.77 2.05 2.72
CA ALA A 268 -13.21 2.98 3.76
C ALA A 268 -12.39 4.29 3.78
N ASN A 269 -11.56 4.53 2.76
CA ASN A 269 -10.70 5.70 2.62
C ASN A 269 -9.60 5.82 3.68
N ASN A 270 -9.12 4.65 4.19
CA ASN A 270 -7.95 4.59 5.07
C ASN A 270 -6.70 4.33 4.25
N VAL A 271 -5.57 4.92 4.67
CA VAL A 271 -4.26 4.66 4.06
C VAL A 271 -3.64 3.43 4.72
N VAL A 272 -3.35 2.41 3.93
CA VAL A 272 -2.81 1.12 4.38
C VAL A 272 -1.46 0.89 3.73
N TYR A 273 -0.44 0.54 4.53
CA TYR A 273 0.85 0.04 4.06
C TYR A 273 0.94 -1.45 4.36
N LYS A 274 0.97 -2.27 3.30
CA LYS A 274 0.90 -3.72 3.44
C LYS A 274 1.91 -4.42 2.56
N GLN A 275 2.57 -5.44 3.10
CA GLN A 275 3.43 -6.34 2.36
C GLN A 275 2.62 -7.49 1.77
N TYR A 276 2.73 -7.67 0.45
CA TYR A 276 2.13 -8.77 -0.30
C TYR A 276 3.22 -9.76 -0.70
N GLU A 277 3.03 -11.02 -0.33
CA GLU A 277 3.94 -12.11 -0.68
C GLU A 277 3.78 -12.51 -2.15
N ASP A 278 4.81 -13.17 -2.71
CA ASP A 278 4.80 -13.78 -4.05
C ASP A 278 4.55 -12.80 -5.22
N MET A 279 5.05 -11.58 -5.12
CA MET A 279 4.83 -10.53 -6.11
C MET A 279 5.92 -10.43 -7.18
N VAL A 280 7.16 -10.82 -6.86
CA VAL A 280 8.32 -10.69 -7.73
C VAL A 280 8.99 -12.04 -7.93
N VAL A 281 9.24 -12.42 -9.18
CA VAL A 281 9.95 -13.66 -9.51
C VAL A 281 11.45 -13.49 -9.27
N GLU A 282 12.01 -14.28 -8.37
CA GLU A 282 13.46 -14.31 -8.09
C GLU A 282 14.17 -15.37 -8.93
N SER A 283 13.60 -16.56 -9.05
CA SER A 283 14.16 -17.65 -9.83
C SER A 283 13.10 -18.47 -10.55
N CYS A 284 13.51 -19.07 -11.67
CA CYS A 284 12.68 -19.95 -12.49
C CYS A 284 13.23 -21.38 -12.48
N GLY A 285 12.34 -22.35 -12.61
CA GLY A 285 12.69 -23.75 -12.71
C GLY A 285 11.73 -24.53 -13.61
N CYS A 286 12.05 -25.78 -13.83
CA CYS A 286 11.27 -26.72 -14.65
C CYS A 286 10.47 -27.65 -13.73
N ARG A 287 9.15 -27.59 -13.83
CA ARG A 287 8.22 -28.36 -12.99
C ARG A 287 7.16 -29.05 -13.84
#